data_71a048296430f69a575bddb022b746fc
#
_entry.id   71a048296430f69a575bddb022b746fc
#
_cell.length_a   1.000
_cell.length_b   1.000
_cell.length_c   1.000
_cell.angle_alpha   90.00
_cell.angle_beta   90.00
_cell.angle_gamma   90.00
#
_symmetry.space_group_name_H-M   'P 1'
#
loop_
_entity.id
_entity.type
_entity.pdbx_description
1 polymer ?
#
loop_
_entity_poly.entity_id
_entity_poly.type
_entity_poly.pdbx_seq_one_letter_code
_entity_poly.pdbx_strand_id
1 'polypeptide(L)'
;MGVDVATVPYSTIILHCLKYPHSGVYGVLLGSKTGSKIKVTAAVPISHESSPLAPAVEVALAIVHASYPNIVGVYYSNQNYKDKSLNPYAIRLCESVMAVCNSSAVLVQVINWNLSPDCESNSLTAYAKDGESWKDVQLDTSSESLLTLSRAIQNKLYRCLYDFENHLDRPECDFYNTSLSQKLGQLIG
;
A
#
# COMPACT_ATOMS: atom_id res chain seq x y z
N MET A 1 -11.69 15.41 2.75
CA MET A 1 -10.60 14.79 1.98
C MET A 1 -11.09 13.45 1.47
N GLY A 2 -10.79 13.07 0.22
CA GLY A 2 -11.17 11.77 -0.35
C GLY A 2 -9.97 11.11 -1.02
N VAL A 3 -9.94 9.79 -1.01
CA VAL A 3 -8.87 8.97 -1.58
C VAL A 3 -9.47 8.07 -2.66
N ASP A 4 -8.92 8.12 -3.86
CA ASP A 4 -9.28 7.24 -4.97
C ASP A 4 -8.10 6.32 -5.25
N VAL A 5 -8.32 5.01 -5.12
CA VAL A 5 -7.28 3.99 -5.33
C VAL A 5 -7.55 3.25 -6.64
N ALA A 6 -6.65 3.42 -7.60
CA ALA A 6 -6.74 2.74 -8.88
C ALA A 6 -6.60 1.20 -8.75
N THR A 7 -7.03 0.46 -9.73
CA THR A 7 -7.10 -1.02 -9.73
C THR A 7 -5.75 -1.69 -9.48
N VAL A 8 -4.67 -1.21 -10.13
CA VAL A 8 -3.34 -1.82 -9.97
C VAL A 8 -2.78 -1.64 -8.56
N PRO A 9 -2.70 -0.41 -7.98
CA PRO A 9 -2.23 -0.26 -6.60
C PRO A 9 -3.13 -0.96 -5.58
N TYR A 10 -4.45 -0.96 -5.75
CA TYR A 10 -5.36 -1.73 -4.90
C TYR A 10 -4.96 -3.22 -4.85
N SER A 11 -4.79 -3.82 -6.04
CA SER A 11 -4.40 -5.23 -6.15
C SER A 11 -3.00 -5.47 -5.57
N THR A 12 -2.03 -4.58 -5.82
CA THR A 12 -0.68 -4.70 -5.28
C THR A 12 -0.66 -4.71 -3.75
N ILE A 13 -1.43 -3.81 -3.10
CA ILE A 13 -1.56 -3.74 -1.63
C ILE A 13 -2.08 -5.07 -1.07
N ILE A 14 -3.16 -5.58 -1.64
CA ILE A 14 -3.76 -6.82 -1.13
C ILE A 14 -2.88 -8.05 -1.43
N LEU A 15 -2.26 -8.12 -2.61
CA LEU A 15 -1.31 -9.19 -2.93
C LEU A 15 -0.09 -9.19 -2.01
N HIS A 16 0.34 -8.02 -1.51
CA HIS A 16 1.41 -7.92 -0.51
C HIS A 16 1.00 -8.60 0.80
N CYS A 17 -0.20 -8.33 1.30
CA CYS A 17 -0.73 -9.00 2.49
C CYS A 17 -0.87 -10.53 2.28
N LEU A 18 -1.35 -10.95 1.11
CA LEU A 18 -1.55 -12.37 0.81
C LEU A 18 -0.22 -13.12 0.64
N LYS A 19 0.85 -12.44 0.24
CA LYS A 19 2.18 -13.04 0.18
C LYS A 19 2.74 -13.31 1.58
N TYR A 20 2.44 -12.44 2.55
CA TYR A 20 2.96 -12.51 3.92
C TYR A 20 1.83 -12.55 4.97
N PRO A 21 1.00 -13.63 4.97
CA PRO A 21 -0.23 -13.67 5.75
C PRO A 21 -0.01 -13.73 7.27
N HIS A 22 1.23 -13.96 7.73
CA HIS A 22 1.59 -14.05 9.14
C HIS A 22 2.31 -12.81 9.67
N SER A 23 2.49 -11.78 8.83
CA SER A 23 3.25 -10.59 9.15
C SER A 23 2.43 -9.32 8.95
N GLY A 24 2.81 -8.25 9.63
CA GLY A 24 2.41 -6.91 9.19
C GLY A 24 3.12 -6.57 7.89
N VAL A 25 2.49 -5.77 7.04
CA VAL A 25 3.11 -5.26 5.82
C VAL A 25 3.03 -3.75 5.75
N TYR A 26 4.01 -3.13 5.12
CA TYR A 26 4.10 -1.69 4.95
C TYR A 26 4.56 -1.34 3.54
N GLY A 27 4.06 -0.22 3.03
CA GLY A 27 4.53 0.30 1.76
C GLY A 27 4.11 1.75 1.57
N VAL A 28 4.59 2.36 0.49
CA VAL A 28 4.27 3.74 0.14
C VAL A 28 3.34 3.81 -1.06
N LEU A 29 2.59 4.89 -1.12
CA LEU A 29 1.60 5.17 -2.16
C LEU A 29 2.09 6.33 -3.01
N LEU A 30 2.12 6.12 -4.32
CA LEU A 30 2.44 7.13 -5.32
C LEU A 30 1.15 7.61 -6.01
N GLY A 31 1.12 8.89 -6.36
CA GLY A 31 -0.06 9.41 -7.03
C GLY A 31 -0.05 10.92 -7.18
N SER A 32 -1.21 11.52 -7.21
CA SER A 32 -1.38 12.96 -7.33
C SER A 32 -2.41 13.47 -6.33
N LYS A 33 -2.23 14.72 -5.92
CA LYS A 33 -3.17 15.44 -5.09
C LYS A 33 -3.75 16.61 -5.86
N THR A 34 -5.07 16.68 -5.94
CA THR A 34 -5.80 17.78 -6.58
C THR A 34 -6.86 18.30 -5.62
N GLY A 35 -6.60 19.46 -5.03
CA GLY A 35 -7.46 20.03 -3.98
C GLY A 35 -7.57 19.10 -2.78
N SER A 36 -8.79 18.67 -2.48
CA SER A 36 -9.09 17.75 -1.37
C SER A 36 -9.10 16.26 -1.77
N LYS A 37 -8.78 15.92 -3.02
CA LYS A 37 -8.75 14.55 -3.52
C LYS A 37 -7.32 14.08 -3.74
N ILE A 38 -7.04 12.85 -3.29
CA ILE A 38 -5.81 12.12 -3.56
C ILE A 38 -6.14 10.96 -4.48
N LYS A 39 -5.43 10.87 -5.60
CA LYS A 39 -5.50 9.72 -6.52
C LYS A 39 -4.24 8.90 -6.37
N VAL A 40 -4.38 7.65 -5.93
CA VAL A 40 -3.30 6.68 -5.81
C VAL A 40 -3.18 5.93 -7.14
N THR A 41 -2.02 6.02 -7.78
CA THR A 41 -1.75 5.41 -9.09
C THR A 41 -0.77 4.25 -9.04
N ALA A 42 0.07 4.17 -7.99
CA ALA A 42 0.96 3.04 -7.75
C ALA A 42 1.14 2.80 -6.25
N ALA A 43 1.49 1.57 -5.90
CA ALA A 43 1.86 1.15 -4.55
C ALA A 43 3.22 0.45 -4.61
N VAL A 44 4.13 0.85 -3.73
CA VAL A 44 5.49 0.30 -3.63
C VAL A 44 5.63 -0.44 -2.31
N PRO A 45 5.68 -1.79 -2.32
CA PRO A 45 5.91 -2.60 -1.14
C PRO A 45 7.29 -2.35 -0.52
N ILE A 46 7.33 -2.12 0.80
CA ILE A 46 8.60 -1.80 1.49
C ILE A 46 9.00 -2.93 2.44
N SER A 47 8.11 -3.38 3.31
CA SER A 47 8.45 -4.33 4.36
C SER A 47 7.33 -5.31 4.63
N HIS A 48 7.70 -6.53 5.01
CA HIS A 48 6.81 -7.57 5.49
C HIS A 48 7.11 -7.97 6.94
N GLU A 49 7.76 -7.10 7.70
CA GLU A 49 8.02 -7.31 9.13
C GLU A 49 7.08 -6.48 10.01
N SER A 50 6.67 -7.06 11.13
CA SER A 50 5.78 -6.39 12.09
C SER A 50 6.43 -5.19 12.77
N SER A 51 7.75 -5.13 12.79
CA SER A 51 8.57 -4.04 13.31
C SER A 51 9.76 -3.84 12.39
N PRO A 52 9.56 -3.25 11.20
CA PRO A 52 10.64 -3.09 10.24
C PRO A 52 11.77 -2.22 10.79
N LEU A 53 13.00 -2.55 10.40
CA LEU A 53 14.18 -1.81 10.81
C LEU A 53 14.13 -0.38 10.24
N ALA A 54 14.15 0.62 11.12
CA ALA A 54 14.08 2.02 10.73
C ALA A 54 15.12 2.41 9.66
N PRO A 55 16.40 2.03 9.73
CA PRO A 55 17.38 2.36 8.70
C PRO A 55 17.04 1.79 7.32
N ALA A 56 16.51 0.57 7.23
CA ALA A 56 16.12 -0.02 5.95
C ALA A 56 14.94 0.73 5.32
N VAL A 57 13.96 1.12 6.14
CA VAL A 57 12.80 1.89 5.68
C VAL A 57 13.20 3.30 5.25
N GLU A 58 14.11 3.97 5.97
CA GLU A 58 14.62 5.29 5.61
C GLU A 58 15.34 5.25 4.26
N VAL A 59 16.18 4.23 4.02
CA VAL A 59 16.86 4.02 2.73
C VAL A 59 15.83 3.76 1.62
N ALA A 60 14.84 2.90 1.86
CA ALA A 60 13.77 2.65 0.90
C ALA A 60 13.02 3.93 0.52
N LEU A 61 12.63 4.74 1.52
CA LEU A 61 11.95 6.02 1.29
C LEU A 61 12.80 6.99 0.48
N ALA A 62 14.10 7.08 0.79
CA ALA A 62 15.03 7.95 0.06
C ALA A 62 15.14 7.53 -1.41
N ILE A 63 15.26 6.23 -1.69
CA ILE A 63 15.33 5.69 -3.06
C ILE A 63 14.03 5.95 -3.81
N VAL A 64 12.87 5.66 -3.17
CA VAL A 64 11.56 5.88 -3.79
C VAL A 64 11.34 7.36 -4.05
N HIS A 65 11.65 8.25 -3.10
CA HIS A 65 11.47 9.69 -3.25
C HIS A 65 12.37 10.27 -4.36
N ALA A 66 13.61 9.78 -4.47
CA ALA A 66 14.53 10.20 -5.53
C ALA A 66 14.04 9.80 -6.93
N SER A 67 13.40 8.63 -7.04
CA SER A 67 12.86 8.10 -8.30
C SER A 67 11.47 8.65 -8.62
N TYR A 68 10.64 8.84 -7.60
CA TYR A 68 9.23 9.26 -7.68
C TYR A 68 8.90 10.24 -6.55
N PRO A 69 9.04 11.55 -6.76
CA PRO A 69 8.82 12.57 -5.72
C PRO A 69 7.35 12.74 -5.32
N ASN A 70 6.44 12.08 -6.01
CA ASN A 70 5.00 12.18 -5.84
C ASN A 70 4.43 11.14 -4.85
N ILE A 71 5.08 10.94 -3.71
CA ILE A 71 4.55 10.11 -2.63
C ILE A 71 3.35 10.82 -2.01
N VAL A 72 2.20 10.14 -1.95
CA VAL A 72 0.93 10.70 -1.45
C VAL A 72 0.44 10.02 -0.17
N GLY A 73 1.09 8.96 0.28
CA GLY A 73 0.70 8.25 1.49
C GLY A 73 1.49 6.99 1.77
N VAL A 74 1.00 6.28 2.76
CA VAL A 74 1.52 4.99 3.24
C VAL A 74 0.37 4.01 3.33
N TYR A 75 0.63 2.74 3.07
CA TYR A 75 -0.30 1.67 3.40
C TYR A 75 0.32 0.69 4.38
N TYR A 76 -0.53 0.02 5.15
CA TYR A 76 -0.12 -1.02 6.08
C TYR A 76 -1.22 -2.04 6.33
N SER A 77 -0.82 -3.21 6.83
CA SER A 77 -1.68 -4.22 7.42
C SER A 77 -1.14 -4.59 8.79
N ASN A 78 -2.01 -4.70 9.78
CA ASN A 78 -1.63 -5.21 11.09
C ASN A 78 -1.37 -6.72 11.01
N GLN A 79 -0.40 -7.22 11.78
CA GLN A 79 -0.12 -8.65 11.86
C GLN A 79 -1.30 -9.44 12.43
N ASN A 80 -1.94 -8.89 13.45
CA ASN A 80 -3.08 -9.56 14.07
C ASN A 80 -4.35 -9.32 13.22
N TYR A 81 -4.98 -10.39 12.78
CA TYR A 81 -6.19 -10.39 11.97
C TYR A 81 -7.33 -9.54 12.56
N LYS A 82 -7.48 -9.52 13.89
CA LYS A 82 -8.55 -8.79 14.61
C LYS A 82 -8.17 -7.38 15.02
N ASP A 83 -6.92 -6.98 14.82
CA ASP A 83 -6.45 -5.67 15.26
C ASP A 83 -6.93 -4.59 14.28
N LYS A 84 -7.80 -3.71 14.78
CA LYS A 84 -8.36 -2.56 14.05
C LYS A 84 -7.66 -1.24 14.40
N SER A 85 -6.70 -1.26 15.32
CA SER A 85 -6.03 -0.04 15.76
C SER A 85 -5.15 0.54 14.67
N LEU A 86 -5.00 1.86 14.70
CA LEU A 86 -3.98 2.52 13.90
C LEU A 86 -2.60 2.12 14.43
N ASN A 87 -1.78 1.55 13.57
CA ASN A 87 -0.45 1.10 13.92
C ASN A 87 0.47 2.30 14.18
N PRO A 88 1.08 2.43 15.37
CA PRO A 88 1.94 3.59 15.69
C PRO A 88 3.15 3.71 14.77
N TYR A 89 3.67 2.59 14.27
CA TYR A 89 4.76 2.59 13.32
C TYR A 89 4.32 3.15 11.95
N ALA A 90 3.16 2.72 11.46
CA ALA A 90 2.59 3.22 10.21
C ALA A 90 2.27 4.73 10.29
N ILE A 91 1.80 5.19 11.45
CA ILE A 91 1.60 6.63 11.72
C ILE A 91 2.93 7.39 11.58
N ARG A 92 3.98 6.95 12.27
CA ARG A 92 5.31 7.60 12.20
C ARG A 92 5.86 7.60 10.79
N LEU A 93 5.72 6.50 10.06
CA LEU A 93 6.14 6.39 8.67
C LEU A 93 5.41 7.41 7.79
N CYS A 94 4.09 7.54 7.96
CA CYS A 94 3.30 8.51 7.21
C CYS A 94 3.69 9.96 7.57
N GLU A 95 3.97 10.25 8.83
CA GLU A 95 4.47 11.57 9.28
C GLU A 95 5.86 11.87 8.71
N SER A 96 6.75 10.89 8.61
CA SER A 96 8.04 11.03 7.93
C SER A 96 7.87 11.36 6.44
N VAL A 97 6.96 10.69 5.76
CA VAL A 97 6.60 10.99 4.36
C VAL A 97 6.07 12.43 4.24
N MET A 98 5.19 12.86 5.15
CA MET A 98 4.66 14.23 5.14
C MET A 98 5.76 15.27 5.29
N ALA A 99 6.74 15.01 6.16
CA ALA A 99 7.87 15.91 6.38
C ALA A 99 8.80 15.98 5.16
N VAL A 100 9.15 14.84 4.57
CA VAL A 100 10.03 14.76 3.39
C VAL A 100 9.39 15.41 2.17
N CYS A 101 8.11 15.12 1.91
CA CYS A 101 7.39 15.63 0.75
C CYS A 101 6.83 17.06 0.96
N ASN A 102 6.95 17.60 2.18
CA ASN A 102 6.36 18.89 2.59
C ASN A 102 4.87 19.00 2.15
N SER A 103 4.13 17.92 2.31
CA SER A 103 2.74 17.81 1.87
C SER A 103 1.93 16.90 2.80
N SER A 104 0.60 17.05 2.80
CA SER A 104 -0.26 16.11 3.51
C SER A 104 -0.27 14.76 2.78
N ALA A 105 -0.18 13.69 3.54
CA ALA A 105 -0.26 12.32 3.07
C ALA A 105 -1.43 11.58 3.73
N VAL A 106 -1.85 10.46 3.15
CA VAL A 106 -2.89 9.58 3.69
C VAL A 106 -2.29 8.30 4.23
N LEU A 107 -2.92 7.77 5.28
CA LEU A 107 -2.62 6.48 5.84
C LEU A 107 -3.72 5.51 5.42
N VAL A 108 -3.37 4.47 4.67
CA VAL A 108 -4.30 3.45 4.20
C VAL A 108 -4.09 2.16 4.99
N GLN A 109 -5.14 1.68 5.66
CA GLN A 109 -5.13 0.44 6.41
C GLN A 109 -5.81 -0.67 5.63
N VAL A 110 -5.21 -1.84 5.59
CA VAL A 110 -5.86 -3.06 5.09
C VAL A 110 -6.77 -3.64 6.16
N ILE A 111 -8.00 -3.91 5.78
CA ILE A 111 -9.02 -4.52 6.64
C ILE A 111 -8.90 -6.03 6.52
N ASN A 112 -8.08 -6.64 7.37
CA ASN A 112 -7.71 -8.06 7.27
C ASN A 112 -8.90 -9.03 7.25
N TRP A 113 -9.96 -8.76 7.99
CA TRP A 113 -11.15 -9.63 8.02
C TRP A 113 -12.05 -9.52 6.78
N ASN A 114 -11.79 -8.55 5.90
CA ASN A 114 -12.45 -8.45 4.59
C ASN A 114 -11.65 -9.17 3.49
N LEU A 115 -10.44 -9.65 3.80
CA LEU A 115 -9.63 -10.39 2.84
C LEU A 115 -10.28 -11.76 2.57
N SER A 116 -10.80 -11.91 1.38
CA SER A 116 -11.44 -13.14 0.88
C SER A 116 -10.95 -13.44 -0.53
N PRO A 117 -10.78 -14.70 -0.91
CA PRO A 117 -10.47 -15.08 -2.29
C PRO A 117 -11.52 -14.61 -3.30
N ASP A 118 -12.76 -14.48 -2.86
CA ASP A 118 -13.89 -14.07 -3.70
C ASP A 118 -13.98 -12.55 -3.86
N CYS A 119 -13.22 -11.79 -3.07
CA CYS A 119 -13.13 -10.31 -3.15
C CYS A 119 -14.51 -9.62 -3.17
N GLU A 120 -15.40 -10.01 -2.26
CA GLU A 120 -16.79 -9.53 -2.24
C GLU A 120 -16.91 -8.07 -1.78
N SER A 121 -15.96 -7.59 -1.00
CA SER A 121 -16.00 -6.26 -0.42
C SER A 121 -14.64 -5.55 -0.47
N ASN A 122 -14.68 -4.21 -0.39
CA ASN A 122 -13.47 -3.42 -0.25
C ASN A 122 -12.74 -3.77 1.06
N SER A 123 -11.44 -3.98 0.97
CA SER A 123 -10.57 -4.34 2.08
C SER A 123 -9.64 -3.21 2.51
N LEU A 124 -9.91 -1.97 2.11
CA LEU A 124 -9.12 -0.79 2.50
C LEU A 124 -9.97 0.24 3.21
N THR A 125 -9.37 0.92 4.18
CA THR A 125 -9.86 2.17 4.76
C THR A 125 -8.75 3.21 4.79
N ALA A 126 -9.08 4.49 4.79
CA ALA A 126 -8.11 5.57 4.72
C ALA A 126 -8.31 6.58 5.85
N TYR A 127 -7.19 7.12 6.32
CA TYR A 127 -7.16 8.14 7.35
C TYR A 127 -6.31 9.32 6.89
N ALA A 128 -6.73 10.52 7.30
CA ALA A 128 -5.97 11.74 7.10
C ALA A 128 -5.71 12.42 8.45
N LYS A 129 -4.56 13.07 8.58
CA LYS A 129 -4.21 13.83 9.77
C LYS A 129 -5.00 15.13 9.80
N ASP A 130 -5.69 15.39 10.91
CA ASP A 130 -6.41 16.62 11.21
C ASP A 130 -5.96 17.16 12.58
N GLY A 131 -5.07 18.14 12.57
CA GLY A 131 -4.36 18.57 13.76
C GLY A 131 -3.47 17.47 14.31
N GLU A 132 -3.72 17.03 15.55
CA GLU A 132 -2.97 15.94 16.21
C GLU A 132 -3.65 14.56 16.05
N SER A 133 -4.86 14.51 15.50
CA SER A 133 -5.64 13.27 15.36
C SER A 133 -5.69 12.76 13.92
N TRP A 134 -5.85 11.45 13.79
CA TRP A 134 -6.13 10.78 12.51
C TRP A 134 -7.62 10.54 12.40
N LYS A 135 -8.22 11.01 11.32
CA LYS A 135 -9.67 10.87 11.06
C LYS A 135 -9.88 10.02 9.82
N ASP A 136 -10.90 9.19 9.88
CA ASP A 136 -11.39 8.43 8.73
C ASP A 136 -11.77 9.38 7.58
N VAL A 137 -11.41 9.00 6.37
CA VAL A 137 -11.74 9.74 5.15
C VAL A 137 -12.31 8.78 4.10
N GLN A 138 -13.16 9.30 3.24
CA GLN A 138 -13.75 8.51 2.18
C GLN A 138 -12.67 7.90 1.29
N LEU A 139 -12.76 6.58 1.07
CA LEU A 139 -11.91 5.83 0.16
C LEU A 139 -12.78 5.19 -0.92
N ASP A 140 -12.51 5.53 -2.16
CA ASP A 140 -13.20 5.00 -3.32
C ASP A 140 -12.30 4.02 -4.07
N THR A 141 -12.88 2.91 -4.50
CA THR A 141 -12.27 1.92 -5.39
C THR A 141 -13.28 1.50 -6.45
N SER A 142 -12.82 1.15 -7.65
CA SER A 142 -13.73 0.66 -8.68
C SER A 142 -14.16 -0.80 -8.42
N SER A 143 -15.35 -1.18 -8.87
CA SER A 143 -15.80 -2.59 -8.87
C SER A 143 -14.86 -3.50 -9.68
N GLU A 144 -14.22 -2.95 -10.69
CA GLU A 144 -13.20 -3.60 -11.50
C GLU A 144 -11.96 -3.98 -10.68
N SER A 145 -11.64 -3.22 -9.61
CA SER A 145 -10.53 -3.54 -8.70
C SER A 145 -10.73 -4.89 -7.99
N LEU A 146 -11.96 -5.18 -7.55
CA LEU A 146 -12.30 -6.44 -6.89
C LEU A 146 -12.22 -7.63 -7.87
N LEU A 147 -12.75 -7.46 -9.08
CA LEU A 147 -12.70 -8.49 -10.11
C LEU A 147 -11.26 -8.78 -10.56
N THR A 148 -10.46 -7.74 -10.80
CA THR A 148 -9.05 -7.88 -11.16
C THR A 148 -8.26 -8.56 -10.05
N LEU A 149 -8.50 -8.19 -8.78
CA LEU A 149 -7.86 -8.83 -7.63
C LEU A 149 -8.22 -10.32 -7.56
N SER A 150 -9.50 -10.70 -7.69
CA SER A 150 -9.92 -12.10 -7.68
C SER A 150 -9.20 -12.92 -8.75
N ARG A 151 -9.13 -12.41 -9.98
CA ARG A 151 -8.35 -13.03 -11.08
C ARG A 151 -6.87 -13.14 -10.74
N ALA A 152 -6.28 -12.10 -10.13
CA ALA A 152 -4.87 -12.09 -9.74
C ALA A 152 -4.56 -13.13 -8.65
N ILE A 153 -5.48 -13.35 -7.69
CA ILE A 153 -5.36 -14.38 -6.65
C ILE A 153 -5.43 -15.76 -7.29
N GLN A 154 -6.40 -16.02 -8.17
CA GLN A 154 -6.55 -17.30 -8.89
C GLN A 154 -5.28 -17.64 -9.69
N ASN A 155 -4.67 -16.64 -10.32
CA ASN A 155 -3.40 -16.77 -11.04
C ASN A 155 -2.16 -16.75 -10.12
N LYS A 156 -2.34 -16.69 -8.80
CA LYS A 156 -1.28 -16.71 -7.78
C LYS A 156 -0.24 -15.60 -7.99
N LEU A 157 -0.64 -14.43 -8.48
CA LEU A 157 0.27 -13.32 -8.79
C LEU A 157 0.97 -12.75 -7.55
N TYR A 158 0.46 -12.97 -6.34
CA TYR A 158 1.17 -12.64 -5.09
C TYR A 158 2.56 -13.27 -5.01
N ARG A 159 2.82 -14.39 -5.71
CA ARG A 159 4.17 -15.02 -5.77
C ARG A 159 5.19 -14.21 -6.57
N CYS A 160 4.71 -13.35 -7.47
CA CYS A 160 5.57 -12.50 -8.30
C CYS A 160 5.84 -11.13 -7.69
N LEU A 161 5.25 -10.82 -6.54
CA LEU A 161 5.45 -9.56 -5.84
C LEU A 161 6.75 -9.62 -5.05
N TYR A 162 7.48 -8.51 -5.03
CA TYR A 162 8.64 -8.28 -4.19
C TYR A 162 8.50 -6.97 -3.43
N ASP A 163 9.01 -6.92 -2.20
CA ASP A 163 9.16 -5.70 -1.43
C ASP A 163 10.63 -5.30 -1.32
N PHE A 164 10.90 -4.17 -0.68
CA PHE A 164 12.26 -3.68 -0.54
C PHE A 164 13.15 -4.61 0.32
N GLU A 165 12.58 -5.33 1.29
CA GLU A 165 13.34 -6.33 2.07
C GLU A 165 13.79 -7.49 1.18
N ASN A 166 12.95 -7.95 0.26
CA ASN A 166 13.38 -8.94 -0.73
C ASN A 166 14.49 -8.41 -1.63
N HIS A 167 14.48 -7.12 -1.97
CA HIS A 167 15.53 -6.47 -2.76
C HIS A 167 16.85 -6.36 -1.99
N LEU A 168 16.82 -6.12 -0.69
CA LEU A 168 18.02 -6.11 0.15
C LEU A 168 18.70 -7.49 0.18
N ASP A 169 17.90 -8.56 0.27
CA ASP A 169 18.43 -9.93 0.24
C ASP A 169 18.90 -10.33 -1.16
N ARG A 170 18.21 -9.88 -2.20
CA ARG A 170 18.45 -10.22 -3.60
C ARG A 170 18.21 -9.00 -4.48
N PRO A 171 19.27 -8.25 -4.83
CA PRO A 171 19.17 -7.00 -5.60
C PRO A 171 18.49 -7.12 -6.98
N GLU A 172 18.38 -8.33 -7.53
CA GLU A 172 17.66 -8.58 -8.78
C GLU A 172 16.13 -8.54 -8.62
N CYS A 173 15.61 -8.56 -7.39
CA CYS A 173 14.18 -8.44 -7.12
C CYS A 173 13.71 -7.00 -7.32
N ASP A 174 12.89 -6.77 -8.33
CA ASP A 174 12.27 -5.45 -8.60
C ASP A 174 11.16 -5.15 -7.60
N PHE A 175 11.46 -4.37 -6.56
CA PHE A 175 10.47 -3.97 -5.55
C PHE A 175 9.46 -2.90 -6.04
N TYR A 176 9.69 -2.29 -7.21
CA TYR A 176 8.68 -1.49 -7.90
C TYR A 176 7.63 -2.35 -8.60
N ASN A 177 7.89 -3.63 -8.74
CA ASN A 177 6.96 -4.61 -9.30
C ASN A 177 6.45 -4.24 -10.70
N THR A 178 7.32 -3.77 -11.57
CA THR A 178 6.98 -3.34 -12.94
C THR A 178 6.29 -4.45 -13.73
N SER A 179 6.86 -5.67 -13.70
CA SER A 179 6.28 -6.84 -14.37
C SER A 179 4.93 -7.26 -13.78
N LEU A 180 4.77 -7.19 -12.45
CA LEU A 180 3.48 -7.47 -11.80
C LEU A 180 2.43 -6.45 -12.20
N SER A 181 2.77 -5.17 -12.22
CA SER A 181 1.88 -4.08 -12.62
C SER A 181 1.38 -4.25 -14.05
N GLN A 182 2.24 -4.68 -14.98
CA GLN A 182 1.86 -5.01 -16.35
C GLN A 182 0.89 -6.18 -16.41
N LYS A 183 1.16 -7.27 -15.66
CA LYS A 183 0.26 -8.43 -15.58
C LYS A 183 -1.11 -8.05 -15.00
N LEU A 184 -1.13 -7.22 -13.95
CA LEU A 184 -2.39 -6.72 -13.38
C LEU A 184 -3.14 -5.84 -14.39
N GLY A 185 -2.44 -4.98 -15.13
CA GLY A 185 -3.03 -4.18 -16.20
C GLY A 185 -3.69 -5.01 -17.32
N GLN A 186 -3.14 -6.18 -17.65
CA GLN A 186 -3.73 -7.12 -18.61
C GLN A 186 -4.98 -7.84 -18.09
N LEU A 187 -5.20 -7.88 -16.78
CA LEU A 187 -6.40 -8.48 -16.19
C LEU A 187 -7.57 -7.49 -16.07
N ILE A 188 -7.30 -6.20 -16.25
CA ILE A 188 -8.31 -5.15 -16.34
C ILE A 188 -9.06 -5.37 -17.65
N GLY A 189 -10.31 -5.75 -17.59
CA GLY A 189 -11.12 -6.15 -18.73
C GLY A 189 -11.91 -5.02 -19.34
#